data_7e9518f58d2d163c492fb006810b0b2a
#
_entry.id   7e9518f58d2d163c492fb006810b0b2a
#
_cell.length_a   1.000
_cell.length_b   1.000
_cell.length_c   1.000
_cell.angle_alpha   90.00
_cell.angle_beta   90.00
_cell.angle_gamma   90.00
#
_symmetry.space_group_name_H-M   'P 1'
#
loop_
_entity.id
_entity.type
_entity.pdbx_description
1 polymer ?
#
loop_
_entity_poly.entity_id
_entity_poly.type
_entity_poly.pdbx_seq_one_letter_code
_entity_poly.pdbx_strand_id
1 'polypeptide(L)'
;VNLPDGSGVVNFNKLSGNQLGKFSGKATDQDYVIDYEAAKNGMNYLFVNQPYSTYGVLYTPTERYPERFAARHVAFVRVNEDGSKFPGHATYKGGVIAQISTYERRASPWLEDQDEISFDKKETIKDDGSVTVNVKMNATIGKPTMDGVINSKTIGQIKLTANEVEDRTMSIGAPNPIVPPTILEMNKHVAKGSAVHAGGTGVYGATFGGKNYSEVVGVVGISKYVHSGLIDKTDHNAGLAEIKEGGKTYVVEEYKATFGAKK
;
A
#
# COMPACT_ATOMS: atom_id res chain seq x y z
N VAL A 1 5.21 13.51 7.75
CA VAL A 1 5.56 12.63 6.62
C VAL A 1 6.50 13.37 5.68
N ASN A 2 7.62 12.77 5.35
CA ASN A 2 8.55 13.34 4.39
C ASN A 2 7.96 13.36 2.99
N LEU A 3 8.25 14.41 2.23
CA LEU A 3 7.92 14.47 0.82
C LEU A 3 8.63 13.35 0.04
N PRO A 4 8.04 12.84 -1.06
CA PRO A 4 8.63 11.77 -1.85
C PRO A 4 10.03 12.07 -2.38
N ASP A 5 10.33 13.33 -2.67
CA ASP A 5 11.63 13.82 -3.14
C ASP A 5 12.62 14.13 -2.01
N GLY A 6 12.21 13.98 -0.75
CA GLY A 6 13.03 14.30 0.43
C GLY A 6 13.15 15.79 0.74
N SER A 7 12.42 16.66 0.05
CA SER A 7 12.57 18.12 0.13
C SER A 7 11.85 18.77 1.32
N GLY A 8 11.01 18.06 2.03
CA GLY A 8 10.26 18.64 3.15
C GLY A 8 9.37 17.65 3.86
N VAL A 9 8.54 18.14 4.78
CA VAL A 9 7.65 17.36 5.64
C VAL A 9 6.22 17.90 5.57
N VAL A 10 5.26 17.00 5.37
CA VAL A 10 3.82 17.29 5.46
C VAL A 10 3.27 16.78 6.78
N ASN A 11 2.45 17.57 7.43
CA ASN A 11 1.79 17.20 8.67
C ASN A 11 0.35 16.73 8.42
N PHE A 12 0.12 15.43 8.44
CA PHE A 12 -1.21 14.84 8.25
C PHE A 12 -2.21 15.23 9.32
N ASN A 13 -1.77 15.50 10.55
CA ASN A 13 -2.66 15.99 11.61
C ASN A 13 -3.21 17.39 11.26
N LYS A 14 -2.38 18.25 10.68
CA LYS A 14 -2.82 19.56 10.21
C LYS A 14 -3.82 19.43 9.06
N LEU A 15 -3.55 18.58 8.08
CA LEU A 15 -4.45 18.34 6.94
C LEU A 15 -5.81 17.78 7.36
N SER A 16 -5.86 16.93 8.37
CA SER A 16 -7.09 16.33 8.88
C SER A 16 -7.80 17.16 9.98
N GLY A 17 -7.20 18.23 10.45
CA GLY A 17 -7.68 18.96 11.61
C GLY A 17 -7.76 18.09 12.87
N ASN A 18 -6.89 17.11 13.02
CA ASN A 18 -6.87 16.11 14.09
C ASN A 18 -8.14 15.22 14.14
N GLN A 19 -8.88 15.11 13.04
CA GLN A 19 -10.07 14.28 12.95
C GLN A 19 -9.76 12.86 12.49
N LEU A 20 -10.64 11.92 12.88
CA LEU A 20 -10.61 10.54 12.39
C LEU A 20 -11.31 10.43 11.03
N GLY A 21 -10.99 9.37 10.29
CA GLY A 21 -11.61 9.07 9.00
C GLY A 21 -10.67 9.21 7.82
N LYS A 22 -11.26 9.25 6.63
CA LYS A 22 -10.55 9.33 5.36
C LYS A 22 -10.43 10.78 4.90
N PHE A 23 -9.23 11.15 4.47
CA PHE A 23 -8.90 12.47 3.96
C PHE A 23 -8.19 12.36 2.61
N SER A 24 -8.60 13.18 1.67
CA SER A 24 -7.98 13.29 0.35
C SER A 24 -7.98 14.73 -0.12
N GLY A 25 -7.00 15.08 -0.92
CA GLY A 25 -6.90 16.42 -1.48
C GLY A 25 -5.47 16.76 -1.87
N LYS A 26 -5.22 18.07 -1.93
CA LYS A 26 -3.93 18.63 -2.29
C LYS A 26 -3.39 19.46 -1.14
N ALA A 27 -2.21 19.09 -0.65
CA ALA A 27 -1.47 19.90 0.31
C ALA A 27 -0.83 21.09 -0.40
N THR A 28 -0.90 22.26 0.20
CA THR A 28 -0.32 23.51 -0.30
C THR A 28 0.90 23.90 0.51
N ASP A 29 1.62 24.92 0.10
CA ASP A 29 2.78 25.47 0.81
C ASP A 29 2.50 25.82 2.29
N GLN A 30 1.28 26.19 2.63
CA GLN A 30 0.85 26.45 4.02
C GLN A 30 0.80 25.19 4.90
N ASP A 31 0.70 24.03 4.29
CA ASP A 31 0.63 22.73 4.97
C ASP A 31 2.00 22.09 5.21
N TYR A 32 3.05 22.68 4.67
CA TYR A 32 4.43 22.21 4.81
C TYR A 32 5.16 22.91 5.97
N VAL A 33 6.07 22.19 6.57
CA VAL A 33 6.94 22.73 7.63
C VAL A 33 8.13 23.50 7.03
N ILE A 34 8.54 23.13 5.83
CA ILE A 34 9.64 23.74 5.11
C ILE A 34 9.12 24.22 3.75
N ASP A 35 9.35 25.48 3.45
CA ASP A 35 9.03 26.07 2.14
C ASP A 35 10.02 25.57 1.09
N TYR A 36 9.49 24.88 0.08
CA TYR A 36 10.30 24.34 -1.00
C TYR A 36 9.63 24.54 -2.37
N GLU A 37 10.43 24.66 -3.42
CA GLU A 37 9.88 24.87 -4.78
C GLU A 37 8.99 23.74 -5.26
N ALA A 38 9.28 22.50 -4.88
CA ALA A 38 8.43 21.34 -5.16
C ALA A 38 7.05 21.47 -4.48
N ALA A 39 6.99 22.08 -3.30
CA ALA A 39 5.76 22.33 -2.57
C ALA A 39 4.86 23.39 -3.24
N LYS A 40 5.42 24.31 -4.01
CA LYS A 40 4.64 25.30 -4.77
C LYS A 40 3.68 24.68 -5.79
N ASN A 41 4.00 23.50 -6.27
CA ASN A 41 3.14 22.73 -7.19
C ASN A 41 2.09 21.90 -6.45
N GLY A 42 2.14 21.85 -5.12
CA GLY A 42 1.30 21.05 -4.26
C GLY A 42 1.61 19.55 -4.33
N MET A 43 1.16 18.84 -3.31
CA MET A 43 1.24 17.38 -3.21
C MET A 43 -0.14 16.81 -2.99
N ASN A 44 -0.50 15.76 -3.68
CA ASN A 44 -1.73 15.04 -3.45
C ASN A 44 -1.59 14.11 -2.24
N TYR A 45 -2.68 13.92 -1.51
CA TYR A 45 -2.72 12.99 -0.41
C TYR A 45 -4.02 12.18 -0.39
N LEU A 46 -3.90 10.96 0.09
CA LEU A 46 -5.01 10.09 0.45
C LEU A 46 -4.59 9.27 1.67
N PHE A 47 -5.25 9.46 2.80
CA PHE A 47 -4.93 8.75 4.03
C PHE A 47 -6.15 8.55 4.92
N VAL A 48 -6.02 7.62 5.86
CA VAL A 48 -7.02 7.33 6.88
C VAL A 48 -6.39 7.46 8.26
N ASN A 49 -7.02 8.26 9.12
CA ASN A 49 -6.71 8.31 10.54
C ASN A 49 -7.65 7.40 11.32
N GLN A 50 -7.07 6.50 12.09
CA GLN A 50 -7.72 5.71 13.11
C GLN A 50 -7.33 6.27 14.51
N PRO A 51 -7.96 5.85 15.61
CA PRO A 51 -7.65 6.42 16.92
C PRO A 51 -6.17 6.40 17.32
N TYR A 52 -5.42 5.38 16.89
CA TYR A 52 -4.00 5.20 17.22
C TYR A 52 -3.10 5.00 16.01
N SER A 53 -3.63 5.12 14.81
CA SER A 53 -2.86 4.84 13.59
C SER A 53 -3.28 5.69 12.40
N THR A 54 -2.37 5.76 11.45
CA THR A 54 -2.59 6.41 10.14
C THR A 54 -1.99 5.54 9.05
N TYR A 55 -2.72 5.37 7.95
CA TYR A 55 -2.20 4.73 6.74
C TYR A 55 -2.65 5.47 5.49
N GLY A 56 -1.82 5.47 4.47
CA GLY A 56 -2.11 6.18 3.23
C GLY A 56 -0.88 6.52 2.41
N VAL A 57 -1.02 7.53 1.57
CA VAL A 57 0.01 7.92 0.61
C VAL A 57 0.01 9.43 0.37
N LEU A 58 1.19 9.97 0.20
CA LEU A 58 1.47 11.31 -0.30
C LEU A 58 2.15 11.16 -1.66
N TYR A 59 1.66 11.85 -2.70
CA TYR A 59 2.15 11.63 -4.05
C TYR A 59 2.15 12.89 -4.91
N THR A 60 3.04 12.92 -5.91
CA THR A 60 3.11 14.02 -6.86
C THR A 60 1.90 14.03 -7.79
N PRO A 61 1.45 15.20 -8.28
CA PRO A 61 0.42 15.26 -9.31
C PRO A 61 0.87 14.52 -10.58
N THR A 62 0.06 13.56 -11.05
CA THR A 62 0.37 12.72 -12.21
C THR A 62 0.18 13.43 -13.55
N GLU A 63 -0.64 14.48 -13.58
CA GLU A 63 -1.07 15.16 -14.81
C GLU A 63 0.01 16.01 -15.48
N ARG A 64 0.99 16.44 -14.69
CA ARG A 64 1.98 17.42 -15.16
C ARG A 64 3.31 16.80 -15.60
N TYR A 65 3.74 15.71 -14.95
CA TYR A 65 5.00 15.03 -15.21
C TYR A 65 4.89 13.56 -14.88
N PRO A 66 4.21 12.75 -15.70
CA PRO A 66 4.02 11.32 -15.41
C PRO A 66 5.36 10.57 -15.24
N GLU A 67 6.41 11.00 -15.94
CA GLU A 67 7.76 10.45 -15.80
C GLU A 67 8.45 10.78 -14.46
N ARG A 68 7.92 11.73 -13.71
CA ARG A 68 8.43 12.15 -12.39
C ARG A 68 7.49 11.79 -11.25
N PHE A 69 6.60 10.85 -11.48
CA PHE A 69 5.72 10.38 -10.42
C PHE A 69 6.53 9.82 -9.26
N ALA A 70 6.24 10.28 -8.07
CA ALA A 70 6.81 9.79 -6.83
C ALA A 70 5.73 9.68 -5.77
N ALA A 71 5.83 8.67 -4.91
CA ALA A 71 4.89 8.44 -3.82
C ALA A 71 5.62 8.11 -2.53
N ARG A 72 5.07 8.59 -1.42
CA ARG A 72 5.47 8.22 -0.07
C ARG A 72 4.31 7.52 0.61
N HIS A 73 4.49 6.22 0.86
CA HIS A 73 3.52 5.42 1.59
C HIS A 73 3.72 5.57 3.09
N VAL A 74 2.62 5.62 3.82
CA VAL A 74 2.60 5.82 5.28
C VAL A 74 1.80 4.71 5.93
N ALA A 75 2.40 4.07 6.92
CA ALA A 75 1.72 3.13 7.80
C ALA A 75 2.33 3.29 9.21
N PHE A 76 1.61 3.94 10.09
CA PHE A 76 2.06 4.26 11.44
C PHE A 76 1.01 3.85 12.47
N VAL A 77 1.45 3.22 13.54
CA VAL A 77 0.62 2.96 14.72
C VAL A 77 1.37 3.35 16.00
N ARG A 78 0.67 4.00 16.90
CA ARG A 78 1.23 4.35 18.21
C ARG A 78 1.56 3.07 19.00
N VAL A 79 2.77 2.98 19.53
CA VAL A 79 3.19 1.87 20.38
C VAL A 79 2.24 1.72 21.57
N ASN A 80 1.94 0.46 21.92
CA ASN A 80 1.17 0.20 23.14
C ASN A 80 1.99 0.57 24.38
N GLU A 81 1.46 1.41 25.22
CA GLU A 81 2.07 1.91 26.46
C GLU A 81 1.19 1.63 27.70
N ASP A 82 0.05 0.95 27.54
CA ASP A 82 -0.89 0.69 28.64
C ASP A 82 -0.58 -0.56 29.46
N GLY A 83 0.52 -1.26 29.11
CA GLY A 83 0.95 -2.46 29.82
C GLY A 83 0.13 -3.71 29.50
N SER A 84 -0.80 -3.65 28.56
CA SER A 84 -1.57 -4.82 28.11
C SER A 84 -0.66 -5.83 27.42
N LYS A 85 -1.03 -7.11 27.51
CA LYS A 85 -0.33 -8.18 26.79
C LYS A 85 -0.78 -8.24 25.34
N PHE A 86 0.15 -8.61 24.45
CA PHE A 86 -0.20 -8.90 23.05
C PHE A 86 -1.21 -10.07 22.99
N PRO A 87 -2.30 -9.94 22.19
CA PRO A 87 -3.35 -10.95 22.17
C PRO A 87 -2.87 -12.28 21.57
N GLY A 88 -3.35 -13.39 22.13
CA GLY A 88 -3.19 -14.72 21.52
C GLY A 88 -4.17 -15.00 20.39
N HIS A 89 -5.32 -14.33 20.40
CA HIS A 89 -6.36 -14.39 19.37
C HIS A 89 -6.98 -13.02 19.17
N ALA A 90 -7.01 -12.53 17.95
CA ALA A 90 -7.68 -11.29 17.59
C ALA A 90 -7.98 -11.26 16.09
N THR A 91 -9.03 -10.55 15.72
CA THR A 91 -9.37 -10.25 14.31
C THR A 91 -9.50 -8.74 14.15
N TYR A 92 -8.84 -8.23 13.13
CA TYR A 92 -8.84 -6.80 12.77
C TYR A 92 -9.44 -6.65 11.39
N LYS A 93 -10.28 -5.65 11.20
CA LYS A 93 -10.91 -5.33 9.91
C LYS A 93 -10.73 -3.87 9.56
N GLY A 94 -10.46 -3.60 8.31
CA GLY A 94 -10.24 -2.24 7.85
C GLY A 94 -10.13 -2.08 6.34
N GLY A 95 -9.38 -1.07 5.93
CA GLY A 95 -9.29 -0.63 4.55
C GLY A 95 -7.88 -0.65 3.99
N VAL A 96 -7.80 -0.37 2.69
CA VAL A 96 -6.58 -0.41 1.89
C VAL A 96 -6.53 0.84 1.01
N ILE A 97 -5.36 1.46 0.95
CA ILE A 97 -5.04 2.52 0.00
C ILE A 97 -3.91 2.02 -0.89
N ALA A 98 -4.15 2.00 -2.20
CA ALA A 98 -3.23 1.40 -3.15
C ALA A 98 -2.71 2.38 -4.19
N GLN A 99 -1.44 2.18 -4.54
CA GLN A 99 -0.81 2.66 -5.76
C GLN A 99 -0.78 1.52 -6.77
N ILE A 100 -1.34 1.76 -7.95
CA ILE A 100 -1.47 0.77 -9.01
C ILE A 100 -0.76 1.29 -10.24
N SER A 101 0.25 0.56 -10.68
CA SER A 101 1.03 0.86 -11.88
C SER A 101 0.55 0.02 -13.04
N THR A 102 0.16 0.66 -14.13
CA THR A 102 -0.44 0.00 -15.29
C THR A 102 0.18 0.44 -16.60
N TYR A 103 0.01 -0.41 -17.61
CA TYR A 103 0.31 -0.12 -19.00
C TYR A 103 -0.93 -0.36 -19.86
N GLU A 104 -1.18 0.50 -20.85
CA GLU A 104 -2.30 0.33 -21.78
C GLU A 104 -2.06 -0.88 -22.68
N ARG A 105 -3.09 -1.71 -22.83
CA ARG A 105 -3.18 -2.77 -23.81
C ARG A 105 -4.14 -2.34 -24.91
N ARG A 106 -3.70 -2.37 -26.15
CA ARG A 106 -4.51 -1.97 -27.32
C ARG A 106 -4.33 -2.95 -28.46
N ALA A 107 -5.30 -3.01 -29.37
CA ALA A 107 -5.18 -3.83 -30.57
C ALA A 107 -3.98 -3.41 -31.39
N SER A 108 -3.21 -4.37 -31.87
CA SER A 108 -2.12 -4.07 -32.82
C SER A 108 -2.69 -3.56 -34.14
N PRO A 109 -2.20 -2.44 -34.66
CA PRO A 109 -2.64 -1.94 -35.96
C PRO A 109 -2.15 -2.78 -37.14
N TRP A 110 -1.23 -3.71 -36.89
CA TRP A 110 -0.52 -4.46 -37.93
C TRP A 110 -0.81 -5.96 -37.92
N LEU A 111 -1.23 -6.51 -36.79
CA LEU A 111 -1.41 -7.95 -36.60
C LEU A 111 -2.76 -8.22 -35.91
N GLU A 112 -3.66 -8.91 -36.62
CA GLU A 112 -5.03 -9.15 -36.13
C GLU A 112 -5.09 -10.04 -34.89
N ASP A 113 -4.11 -10.97 -34.74
CA ASP A 113 -4.06 -11.93 -33.64
C ASP A 113 -3.27 -11.43 -32.41
N GLN A 114 -2.77 -10.20 -32.46
CA GLN A 114 -1.94 -9.67 -31.38
C GLN A 114 -2.45 -8.33 -30.88
N ASP A 115 -2.24 -8.10 -29.59
CA ASP A 115 -2.34 -6.82 -28.94
C ASP A 115 -0.95 -6.24 -28.70
N GLU A 116 -0.92 -4.94 -28.44
CA GLU A 116 0.29 -4.21 -28.09
C GLU A 116 0.18 -3.69 -26.68
N ILE A 117 1.23 -3.88 -25.88
CA ILE A 117 1.36 -3.22 -24.58
C ILE A 117 2.24 -2.00 -24.76
N SER A 118 1.65 -0.84 -24.42
CA SER A 118 2.31 0.47 -24.48
C SER A 118 3.51 0.55 -23.53
N PHE A 119 4.49 1.39 -23.86
CA PHE A 119 5.58 1.76 -22.97
C PHE A 119 5.17 2.81 -21.91
N ASP A 120 3.98 3.42 -22.04
CA ASP A 120 3.53 4.49 -21.16
C ASP A 120 2.96 3.91 -19.87
N LYS A 121 3.63 4.20 -18.76
CA LYS A 121 3.22 3.81 -17.42
C LYS A 121 2.20 4.79 -16.88
N LYS A 122 1.07 4.27 -16.39
CA LYS A 122 0.06 5.04 -15.67
C LYS A 122 0.06 4.65 -14.20
N GLU A 123 0.17 5.65 -13.32
CA GLU A 123 0.07 5.48 -11.87
C GLU A 123 -1.30 5.95 -11.39
N THR A 124 -1.95 5.14 -10.56
CA THR A 124 -3.24 5.45 -9.95
C THR A 124 -3.16 5.24 -8.45
N ILE A 125 -3.64 6.21 -7.68
CA ILE A 125 -3.76 6.13 -6.22
C ILE A 125 -5.24 6.12 -5.88
N LYS A 126 -5.69 5.13 -5.12
CA LYS A 126 -7.09 5.03 -4.70
C LYS A 126 -7.29 4.19 -3.45
N ASP A 127 -8.44 4.39 -2.81
CA ASP A 127 -9.05 3.46 -1.87
C ASP A 127 -9.40 2.17 -2.62
N ASP A 128 -8.88 1.01 -2.18
CA ASP A 128 -8.93 -0.21 -2.99
C ASP A 128 -9.35 -1.47 -2.22
N GLY A 129 -10.40 -1.35 -1.45
CA GLY A 129 -11.03 -2.52 -0.85
C GLY A 129 -10.81 -2.66 0.65
N SER A 130 -10.75 -3.90 1.12
CA SER A 130 -10.74 -4.23 2.53
C SER A 130 -9.60 -5.15 2.91
N VAL A 131 -9.26 -5.13 4.20
CA VAL A 131 -8.29 -6.05 4.81
C VAL A 131 -8.90 -6.70 6.04
N THR A 132 -8.60 -7.97 6.23
CA THR A 132 -8.82 -8.72 7.47
C THR A 132 -7.49 -9.29 7.93
N VAL A 133 -7.11 -9.02 9.17
CA VAL A 133 -5.90 -9.55 9.80
C VAL A 133 -6.31 -10.41 10.98
N ASN A 134 -5.78 -11.62 11.06
CA ASN A 134 -6.01 -12.55 12.15
C ASN A 134 -4.72 -12.79 12.93
N VAL A 135 -4.82 -12.77 14.24
CA VAL A 135 -3.78 -13.21 15.16
C VAL A 135 -4.24 -14.50 15.81
N LYS A 136 -3.36 -15.50 15.81
CA LYS A 136 -3.58 -16.81 16.42
C LYS A 136 -2.33 -17.26 17.14
N MET A 137 -2.53 -17.95 18.28
CA MET A 137 -1.43 -18.62 18.94
C MET A 137 -1.02 -19.87 18.16
N ASN A 138 0.24 -19.97 17.78
CA ASN A 138 0.78 -21.17 17.14
C ASN A 138 1.28 -22.12 18.25
N ALA A 139 0.60 -23.24 18.42
CA ALA A 139 0.91 -24.22 19.48
C ALA A 139 2.30 -24.87 19.32
N THR A 140 2.79 -24.97 18.09
CA THR A 140 4.10 -25.59 17.81
C THR A 140 5.26 -24.72 18.27
N ILE A 141 5.19 -23.40 18.06
CA ILE A 141 6.25 -22.47 18.45
C ILE A 141 5.95 -21.73 19.76
N GLY A 142 4.74 -21.86 20.31
CA GLY A 142 4.30 -21.16 21.52
C GLY A 142 4.22 -19.65 21.40
N LYS A 143 4.07 -19.12 20.20
CA LYS A 143 4.07 -17.68 19.89
C LYS A 143 2.89 -17.29 19.01
N PRO A 144 2.41 -16.03 19.10
CA PRO A 144 1.36 -15.55 18.20
C PRO A 144 1.89 -15.43 16.76
N THR A 145 1.03 -15.78 15.81
CA THR A 145 1.24 -15.56 14.38
C THR A 145 0.14 -14.69 13.82
N MET A 146 0.46 -13.93 12.80
CA MET A 146 -0.56 -13.24 12.01
C MET A 146 -0.67 -13.84 10.61
N ASP A 147 -1.86 -13.90 10.11
CA ASP A 147 -2.19 -14.04 8.69
C ASP A 147 -3.23 -13.00 8.31
N GLY A 148 -3.53 -12.88 7.04
CA GLY A 148 -4.54 -11.95 6.60
C GLY A 148 -4.94 -12.12 5.14
N VAL A 149 -5.96 -11.37 4.78
CA VAL A 149 -6.47 -11.29 3.41
C VAL A 149 -6.79 -9.85 3.07
N ILE A 150 -6.27 -9.38 1.94
CA ILE A 150 -6.71 -8.15 1.31
C ILE A 150 -7.65 -8.53 0.16
N ASN A 151 -8.83 -7.94 0.14
CA ASN A 151 -9.75 -8.03 -0.99
C ASN A 151 -9.63 -6.73 -1.79
N SER A 152 -8.71 -6.72 -2.74
CA SER A 152 -8.51 -5.59 -3.65
C SER A 152 -9.66 -5.53 -4.66
N LYS A 153 -10.21 -4.34 -4.87
CA LYS A 153 -11.21 -4.11 -5.92
C LYS A 153 -10.59 -4.15 -7.31
N THR A 154 -9.28 -4.02 -7.42
CA THR A 154 -8.56 -3.94 -8.68
C THR A 154 -7.98 -5.27 -9.12
N ILE A 155 -7.27 -5.97 -8.23
CA ILE A 155 -6.54 -7.20 -8.57
C ILE A 155 -7.11 -8.45 -7.89
N GLY A 156 -8.14 -8.32 -7.06
CA GLY A 156 -8.75 -9.44 -6.34
C GLY A 156 -8.02 -9.78 -5.04
N GLN A 157 -8.08 -11.02 -4.64
CA GLN A 157 -7.59 -11.48 -3.35
C GLN A 157 -6.06 -11.53 -3.27
N ILE A 158 -5.55 -11.00 -2.18
CA ILE A 158 -4.14 -11.09 -1.78
C ILE A 158 -4.10 -11.78 -0.41
N LYS A 159 -3.40 -12.90 -0.32
CA LYS A 159 -3.18 -13.62 0.93
C LYS A 159 -1.90 -13.14 1.59
N LEU A 160 -2.00 -12.69 2.83
CA LEU A 160 -0.86 -12.43 3.71
C LEU A 160 -0.55 -13.72 4.45
N THR A 161 0.58 -14.33 4.17
CA THR A 161 0.93 -15.65 4.73
C THR A 161 1.18 -15.58 6.23
N ALA A 162 0.92 -16.69 6.92
CA ALA A 162 1.11 -16.78 8.36
C ALA A 162 2.59 -16.62 8.75
N ASN A 163 2.86 -15.69 9.65
CA ASN A 163 4.20 -15.41 10.18
C ASN A 163 4.13 -15.03 11.65
N GLU A 164 5.20 -15.35 12.38
CA GLU A 164 5.34 -14.96 13.77
C GLU A 164 5.22 -13.46 13.96
N VAL A 165 4.49 -13.04 14.98
CA VAL A 165 4.52 -11.67 15.47
C VAL A 165 5.69 -11.55 16.45
N GLU A 166 6.72 -10.86 16.03
CA GLU A 166 7.94 -10.68 16.82
C GLU A 166 7.81 -9.49 17.76
N ASP A 167 8.12 -9.72 19.04
CA ASP A 167 8.23 -8.66 20.05
C ASP A 167 9.66 -8.11 20.06
N ARG A 168 9.99 -7.35 19.04
CA ARG A 168 11.26 -6.64 18.98
C ARG A 168 11.11 -5.34 18.21
N THR A 169 11.99 -4.41 18.49
CA THR A 169 12.09 -3.17 17.76
C THR A 169 12.51 -3.46 16.32
N MET A 170 11.56 -3.36 15.42
CA MET A 170 11.78 -3.46 13.98
C MET A 170 11.08 -2.32 13.30
N SER A 171 11.55 -1.95 12.16
CA SER A 171 10.91 -0.93 11.36
C SER A 171 10.27 -1.54 10.12
N ILE A 172 9.19 -0.93 9.70
CA ILE A 172 8.46 -1.26 8.50
C ILE A 172 8.74 -0.17 7.47
N GLY A 173 9.12 -0.55 6.28
CA GLY A 173 9.41 0.38 5.21
C GLY A 173 8.30 0.51 4.19
N ALA A 174 8.59 1.32 3.17
CA ALA A 174 7.68 1.51 2.04
C ALA A 174 7.37 0.19 1.33
N PRO A 175 6.17 0.04 0.75
CA PRO A 175 5.83 -1.15 -0.01
C PRO A 175 6.80 -1.32 -1.18
N ASN A 176 7.45 -2.48 -1.22
CA ASN A 176 8.33 -2.85 -2.31
C ASN A 176 8.08 -4.32 -2.65
N PRO A 177 7.78 -4.67 -3.91
CA PRO A 177 7.48 -6.04 -4.29
C PRO A 177 8.70 -6.97 -4.31
N ILE A 178 9.91 -6.43 -4.31
CA ILE A 178 11.16 -7.19 -4.53
C ILE A 178 12.03 -7.23 -3.27
N VAL A 179 12.01 -6.18 -2.48
CA VAL A 179 12.86 -6.03 -1.29
C VAL A 179 11.99 -6.04 -0.04
N PRO A 180 12.35 -6.80 1.01
CA PRO A 180 11.66 -6.70 2.29
C PRO A 180 11.59 -5.24 2.73
N PRO A 181 10.47 -4.80 3.30
CA PRO A 181 10.31 -3.40 3.69
C PRO A 181 11.47 -2.94 4.57
N THR A 182 12.10 -1.87 4.17
CA THR A 182 13.14 -1.18 4.94
C THR A 182 12.55 -0.03 5.73
N ILE A 183 12.99 0.09 6.86
CA ILE A 183 12.71 0.87 8.07
C ILE A 183 12.10 2.27 7.88
N LEU A 184 10.92 2.52 8.44
CA LEU A 184 10.47 3.88 8.73
C LEU A 184 10.08 4.15 10.19
N GLU A 185 9.72 3.16 10.99
CA GLU A 185 9.46 3.38 12.41
C GLU A 185 9.69 2.14 13.31
N MET A 186 10.04 2.40 14.56
CA MET A 186 10.35 1.38 15.53
C MET A 186 9.09 0.96 16.28
N ASN A 187 8.61 -0.25 16.04
CA ASN A 187 7.49 -0.85 16.76
C ASN A 187 7.86 -2.20 17.35
N LYS A 188 7.21 -2.54 18.47
CA LYS A 188 7.55 -3.72 19.24
C LYS A 188 6.91 -5.02 18.76
N HIS A 189 5.77 -4.96 18.08
CA HIS A 189 5.03 -6.15 17.63
C HIS A 189 4.87 -6.08 16.11
N VAL A 190 5.71 -6.81 15.41
CA VAL A 190 5.88 -6.74 13.96
C VAL A 190 5.84 -8.13 13.36
N ALA A 191 5.14 -8.28 12.24
CA ALA A 191 5.18 -9.46 11.39
C ALA A 191 5.58 -9.08 9.97
N LYS A 192 6.38 -9.92 9.34
CA LYS A 192 6.80 -9.80 7.93
C LYS A 192 6.64 -11.13 7.24
N GLY A 193 6.21 -11.13 6.01
CA GLY A 193 6.02 -12.36 5.26
C GLY A 193 5.74 -12.16 3.80
N SER A 194 5.40 -13.26 3.14
CA SER A 194 5.02 -13.26 1.74
C SER A 194 3.56 -12.85 1.55
N ALA A 195 3.30 -12.12 0.49
CA ALA A 195 1.98 -11.83 -0.02
C ALA A 195 1.77 -12.62 -1.31
N VAL A 196 0.64 -13.32 -1.43
CA VAL A 196 0.37 -14.23 -2.53
C VAL A 196 -0.90 -13.78 -3.26
N HIS A 197 -0.77 -13.62 -4.56
CA HIS A 197 -1.84 -13.32 -5.50
C HIS A 197 -1.81 -14.34 -6.64
N ALA A 198 -2.95 -14.61 -7.30
CA ALA A 198 -3.02 -15.59 -8.39
C ALA A 198 -2.04 -15.31 -9.55
N GLY A 199 -1.74 -14.02 -9.82
CA GLY A 199 -0.84 -13.58 -10.91
C GLY A 199 0.61 -13.35 -10.49
N GLY A 200 0.93 -13.34 -9.21
CA GLY A 200 2.28 -13.01 -8.73
C GLY A 200 2.42 -13.11 -7.22
N THR A 201 3.65 -12.94 -6.76
CA THR A 201 3.99 -12.93 -5.34
C THR A 201 4.68 -11.64 -4.96
N GLY A 202 4.70 -11.36 -3.67
CA GLY A 202 5.35 -10.19 -3.11
C GLY A 202 5.59 -10.35 -1.62
N VAL A 203 5.68 -9.23 -0.93
CA VAL A 203 5.96 -9.17 0.50
C VAL A 203 5.01 -8.24 1.23
N TYR A 204 4.81 -8.48 2.51
CA TYR A 204 4.11 -7.58 3.41
C TYR A 204 4.89 -7.36 4.70
N GLY A 205 4.59 -6.27 5.38
CA GLY A 205 4.97 -6.01 6.75
C GLY A 205 3.79 -5.38 7.49
N ALA A 206 3.63 -5.72 8.76
CA ALA A 206 2.58 -5.20 9.60
C ALA A 206 3.08 -4.94 11.02
N THR A 207 2.50 -3.94 11.67
CA THR A 207 2.80 -3.61 13.06
C THR A 207 1.51 -3.36 13.84
N PHE A 208 1.50 -3.82 15.08
CA PHE A 208 0.38 -3.73 16.01
C PHE A 208 0.65 -2.71 17.10
N GLY A 209 -0.38 -1.98 17.49
CA GLY A 209 -0.25 -0.98 18.54
C GLY A 209 -1.58 -0.43 19.01
N GLY A 210 -1.52 0.76 19.59
CA GLY A 210 -2.64 1.40 20.22
C GLY A 210 -3.00 0.80 21.58
N LYS A 211 -4.02 1.36 22.21
CA LYS A 211 -4.50 0.88 23.50
C LYS A 211 -5.00 -0.56 23.35
N ASN A 212 -4.48 -1.46 24.21
CA ASN A 212 -4.82 -2.88 24.18
C ASN A 212 -4.61 -3.55 22.81
N TYR A 213 -3.59 -3.10 22.06
CA TYR A 213 -3.31 -3.58 20.71
C TYR A 213 -4.56 -3.58 19.81
N SER A 214 -5.30 -2.48 19.86
CA SER A 214 -6.57 -2.34 19.15
C SER A 214 -6.43 -2.16 17.64
N GLU A 215 -5.24 -1.83 17.17
CA GLU A 215 -5.03 -1.49 15.77
C GLU A 215 -3.80 -2.18 15.18
N VAL A 216 -3.85 -2.40 13.88
CA VAL A 216 -2.74 -2.87 13.05
C VAL A 216 -2.68 -2.01 11.80
N VAL A 217 -1.48 -1.69 11.36
CA VAL A 217 -1.22 -1.09 10.05
C VAL A 217 -0.13 -1.87 9.35
N GLY A 218 -0.09 -1.77 8.04
CA GLY A 218 0.94 -2.46 7.29
C GLY A 218 1.07 -1.97 5.85
N VAL A 219 2.02 -2.61 5.18
CA VAL A 219 2.34 -2.37 3.77
C VAL A 219 2.38 -3.69 3.03
N VAL A 220 2.03 -3.66 1.75
CA VAL A 220 2.10 -4.81 0.85
C VAL A 220 2.56 -4.36 -0.53
N GLY A 221 3.43 -5.15 -1.15
CA GLY A 221 3.87 -4.92 -2.51
C GLY A 221 3.87 -6.23 -3.29
N ILE A 222 3.26 -6.21 -4.49
CA ILE A 222 3.22 -7.34 -5.40
C ILE A 222 3.50 -6.83 -6.80
N SER A 223 4.27 -7.57 -7.57
CA SER A 223 4.52 -7.25 -8.97
C SER A 223 4.49 -8.49 -9.85
N LYS A 224 4.14 -8.26 -11.12
CA LYS A 224 4.37 -9.18 -12.21
C LYS A 224 4.89 -8.39 -13.39
N TYR A 225 6.10 -8.69 -13.79
CA TYR A 225 6.73 -7.99 -14.91
C TYR A 225 5.88 -8.06 -16.18
N VAL A 226 5.62 -6.92 -16.77
CA VAL A 226 4.86 -6.79 -18.01
C VAL A 226 5.81 -6.41 -19.12
N HIS A 227 5.91 -7.27 -20.13
CA HIS A 227 6.67 -6.96 -21.33
C HIS A 227 5.91 -5.94 -22.18
N SER A 228 6.53 -4.79 -22.44
CA SER A 228 6.04 -3.89 -23.49
C SER A 228 6.32 -4.50 -24.86
N GLY A 229 5.39 -4.31 -25.78
CA GLY A 229 5.44 -4.85 -27.14
C GLY A 229 4.26 -5.74 -27.47
N LEU A 230 4.42 -6.64 -28.42
CA LEU A 230 3.35 -7.50 -28.93
C LEU A 230 3.09 -8.68 -27.99
N ILE A 231 1.83 -8.96 -27.73
CA ILE A 231 1.36 -10.12 -26.99
C ILE A 231 0.21 -10.80 -27.73
N ASP A 232 0.03 -12.07 -27.49
CA ASP A 232 -1.11 -12.82 -28.03
C ASP A 232 -2.43 -12.21 -27.51
N LYS A 233 -3.36 -11.99 -28.43
CA LYS A 233 -4.68 -11.40 -28.11
C LYS A 233 -5.47 -12.21 -27.09
N THR A 234 -5.23 -13.50 -27.01
CA THR A 234 -5.86 -14.44 -26.07
C THR A 234 -5.16 -14.51 -24.71
N ASP A 235 -3.96 -13.91 -24.57
CA ASP A 235 -3.26 -13.87 -23.30
C ASP A 235 -3.87 -12.79 -22.39
N HIS A 236 -4.65 -13.22 -21.40
CA HIS A 236 -5.24 -12.37 -20.38
C HIS A 236 -4.44 -12.34 -19.06
N ASN A 237 -3.28 -12.99 -19.03
CA ASN A 237 -2.43 -13.10 -17.85
C ASN A 237 -1.10 -12.34 -17.97
N ALA A 238 -1.04 -11.30 -18.79
CA ALA A 238 0.17 -10.52 -19.00
C ALA A 238 0.67 -9.79 -17.72
N GLY A 239 -0.23 -9.45 -16.81
CA GLY A 239 0.06 -8.80 -15.53
C GLY A 239 -0.72 -9.43 -14.38
N LEU A 240 -0.80 -8.70 -13.25
CA LEU A 240 -1.55 -9.11 -12.06
C LEU A 240 -3.07 -9.15 -12.32
N ALA A 241 -3.56 -8.24 -13.15
CA ALA A 241 -4.95 -8.14 -13.56
C ALA A 241 -5.07 -7.20 -14.77
N GLU A 242 -6.25 -7.19 -15.40
CA GLU A 242 -6.62 -6.21 -16.41
C GLU A 242 -7.72 -5.28 -15.86
N ILE A 243 -7.61 -4.00 -16.17
CA ILE A 243 -8.58 -2.97 -15.81
C ILE A 243 -9.16 -2.38 -17.09
N LYS A 244 -10.49 -2.26 -17.15
CA LYS A 244 -11.17 -1.57 -18.24
C LYS A 244 -11.69 -0.22 -17.76
N GLU A 245 -11.22 0.85 -18.38
CA GLU A 245 -11.58 2.22 -18.02
C GLU A 245 -11.60 3.11 -19.24
N GLY A 246 -12.68 3.88 -19.42
CA GLY A 246 -12.79 4.83 -20.54
C GLY A 246 -12.66 4.20 -21.92
N GLY A 247 -13.12 2.97 -22.12
CA GLY A 247 -12.99 2.23 -23.37
C GLY A 247 -11.60 1.68 -23.64
N LYS A 248 -10.68 1.81 -22.70
CA LYS A 248 -9.32 1.29 -22.78
C LYS A 248 -9.12 0.13 -21.81
N THR A 249 -8.17 -0.73 -22.14
CA THR A 249 -7.73 -1.84 -21.28
C THR A 249 -6.31 -1.56 -20.76
N TYR A 250 -6.12 -1.73 -19.46
CA TYR A 250 -4.84 -1.55 -18.79
C TYR A 250 -4.41 -2.84 -18.12
N VAL A 251 -3.12 -3.15 -18.19
CA VAL A 251 -2.51 -4.30 -17.54
C VAL A 251 -1.79 -3.84 -16.28
N VAL A 252 -2.08 -4.45 -15.15
CA VAL A 252 -1.47 -4.11 -13.86
C VAL A 252 -0.13 -4.82 -13.72
N GLU A 253 0.96 -4.05 -13.58
CA GLU A 253 2.31 -4.56 -13.31
C GLU A 253 2.64 -4.58 -11.83
N GLU A 254 2.34 -3.51 -11.12
CA GLU A 254 2.66 -3.37 -9.69
C GLU A 254 1.45 -2.92 -8.88
N TYR A 255 1.35 -3.51 -7.69
CA TYR A 255 0.39 -3.15 -6.66
C TYR A 255 1.16 -2.89 -5.37
N LYS A 256 1.16 -1.64 -4.91
CA LYS A 256 1.79 -1.20 -3.67
C LYS A 256 0.73 -0.57 -2.80
N ALA A 257 0.53 -1.07 -1.59
CA ALA A 257 -0.53 -0.57 -0.75
C ALA A 257 -0.12 -0.40 0.71
N THR A 258 -0.84 0.49 1.38
CA THR A 258 -0.90 0.55 2.82
C THR A 258 -2.27 0.09 3.29
N PHE A 259 -2.34 -0.50 4.46
CA PHE A 259 -3.59 -0.90 5.06
C PHE A 259 -3.63 -0.57 6.55
N GLY A 260 -4.82 -0.45 7.07
CA GLY A 260 -5.07 -0.29 8.49
C GLY A 260 -6.36 -0.95 8.89
N ALA A 261 -6.36 -1.55 10.09
CA ALA A 261 -7.49 -2.30 10.61
C ALA A 261 -7.60 -2.16 12.13
N LYS A 262 -8.81 -2.38 12.63
CA LYS A 262 -9.17 -2.31 14.06
C LYS A 262 -9.86 -3.61 14.49
N LYS A 263 -9.70 -3.95 15.80
CA LYS A 263 -10.53 -4.97 16.44
C LYS A 263 -12.01 -4.64 16.38
#